data_fb000a4a76926122e82d2b06132d60e4
#
_entry.id   fb000a4a76926122e82d2b06132d60e4
#
_cell.length_a   1.000
_cell.length_b   1.000
_cell.length_c   1.000
_cell.angle_alpha   90.00
_cell.angle_beta   90.00
_cell.angle_gamma   90.00
#
_symmetry.space_group_name_H-M   'P 1'
#
loop_
_entity.id
_entity.type
_entity.pdbx_description
1 polymer ?
#
loop_
_entity_poly.entity_id
_entity_poly.type
_entity_poly.pdbx_seq_one_letter_code
_entity_poly.pdbx_strand_id
1 'polypeptide(L)'
;NEFGLNIQLIKNELSFKKLAWDTNDIKFSQLRFLISKRFANRKLILQEAQCYLDDCLVPKGIQSLISTLSVPDKKIFYSYKPFRKRGVSQFIAEYIDNKWNIDPIEIPTLTNFTQSADHQLDLRQLIRRFPPMDRVTASSAILKILIKEFIEMLCQCEPKRKLKKIGVTCHQISLIIDGSTHQVSNSPEGLHQDGSDYIVSALVIDKYNIEGGTSKLYCLEKNELIKSHTLECGEGLFHIDKNSSIWHQVTPIKSKEPSIKTGYRNILGFDFNYISQ
;
A
#
# COMPACT_ATOMS: atom_id res chain seq x y z
N ASN A 1 -10.83 -10.32 -19.23
CA ASN A 1 -10.19 -8.97 -19.29
C ASN A 1 -11.20 -7.97 -19.81
N GLU A 2 -11.94 -7.33 -18.90
CA GLU A 2 -12.97 -6.34 -19.27
C GLU A 2 -12.36 -5.10 -19.95
N PHE A 3 -11.06 -4.81 -19.76
CA PHE A 3 -10.38 -3.63 -20.33
C PHE A 3 -9.61 -3.89 -21.61
N GLY A 4 -9.58 -5.11 -22.15
CA GLY A 4 -8.81 -5.43 -23.36
C GLY A 4 -7.29 -5.19 -23.25
N LEU A 5 -6.77 -4.84 -22.05
CA LEU A 5 -5.35 -4.61 -21.84
C LEU A 5 -4.60 -5.93 -21.72
N ASN A 6 -3.56 -6.06 -22.54
CA ASN A 6 -2.69 -7.23 -22.47
C ASN A 6 -1.76 -7.13 -21.25
N ILE A 7 -1.95 -8.02 -20.26
CA ILE A 7 -1.11 -8.05 -19.04
C ILE A 7 0.38 -8.17 -19.37
N GLN A 8 0.75 -8.82 -20.48
CA GLN A 8 2.15 -8.95 -20.86
C GLN A 8 2.77 -7.62 -21.31
N LEU A 9 1.99 -6.76 -21.97
CA LEU A 9 2.44 -5.39 -22.26
C LEU A 9 2.66 -4.59 -20.97
N ILE A 10 1.72 -4.71 -20.04
CA ILE A 10 1.85 -4.04 -18.72
C ILE A 10 3.12 -4.50 -18.00
N LYS A 11 3.39 -5.82 -17.97
CA LYS A 11 4.61 -6.38 -17.36
C LYS A 11 5.90 -5.86 -18.01
N ASN A 12 5.90 -5.68 -19.30
CA ASN A 12 7.08 -5.25 -20.05
C ASN A 12 7.38 -3.77 -19.83
N GLU A 13 6.36 -2.93 -19.71
CA GLU A 13 6.53 -1.49 -19.54
C GLU A 13 6.74 -1.06 -18.09
N LEU A 14 6.11 -1.76 -17.14
CA LEU A 14 6.19 -1.41 -15.72
C LEU A 14 7.31 -2.20 -15.02
N SER A 15 8.48 -1.59 -14.92
CA SER A 15 9.64 -2.23 -14.30
C SER A 15 9.58 -2.18 -12.77
N PHE A 16 9.40 -3.34 -12.14
CA PHE A 16 9.48 -3.50 -10.68
C PHE A 16 10.92 -3.69 -10.17
N LYS A 17 11.88 -3.88 -11.06
CA LYS A 17 13.29 -4.15 -10.70
C LYS A 17 13.99 -2.96 -10.05
N LYS A 18 13.60 -1.74 -10.44
CA LYS A 18 14.19 -0.49 -9.97
C LYS A 18 13.63 0.03 -8.64
N LEU A 19 12.60 -0.63 -8.10
CA LEU A 19 11.99 -0.19 -6.84
C LEU A 19 12.98 -0.30 -5.68
N ALA A 20 13.00 0.73 -4.84
CA ALA A 20 13.74 0.74 -3.60
C ALA A 20 13.05 -0.09 -2.51
N TRP A 21 13.82 -0.62 -1.57
CA TRP A 21 13.29 -1.26 -0.39
C TRP A 21 12.53 -0.27 0.49
N ASP A 22 11.35 -0.66 0.97
CA ASP A 22 10.54 0.12 1.91
C ASP A 22 11.10 -0.03 3.32
N THR A 23 11.96 0.89 3.71
CA THR A 23 12.58 0.88 5.06
C THR A 23 11.58 1.17 6.17
N ASN A 24 10.41 1.74 5.86
CA ASN A 24 9.33 1.91 6.84
C ASN A 24 8.86 0.56 7.39
N ASP A 25 8.94 -0.53 6.60
CA ASP A 25 8.57 -1.89 7.06
C ASP A 25 9.34 -2.30 8.31
N ILE A 26 10.63 -1.97 8.40
CA ILE A 26 11.47 -2.28 9.56
C ILE A 26 10.96 -1.53 10.76
N LYS A 27 10.84 -0.21 10.65
CA LYS A 27 10.46 0.67 11.76
C LYS A 27 9.04 0.40 12.25
N PHE A 28 8.11 0.17 11.34
CA PHE A 28 6.75 -0.24 11.71
C PHE A 28 6.72 -1.58 12.44
N SER A 29 7.49 -2.57 11.99
CA SER A 29 7.59 -3.87 12.66
C SER A 29 8.18 -3.72 14.07
N GLN A 30 9.19 -2.89 14.20
CA GLN A 30 9.82 -2.56 15.50
C GLN A 30 8.84 -1.86 16.44
N LEU A 31 8.09 -0.85 15.98
CA LEU A 31 7.08 -0.16 16.79
C LEU A 31 5.97 -1.11 17.24
N ARG A 32 5.46 -1.96 16.35
CA ARG A 32 4.48 -2.99 16.71
C ARG A 32 5.01 -3.97 17.72
N PHE A 33 6.26 -4.40 17.56
CA PHE A 33 6.91 -5.28 18.52
C PHE A 33 7.00 -4.63 19.93
N LEU A 34 7.42 -3.36 20.00
CA LEU A 34 7.45 -2.62 21.27
C LEU A 34 6.05 -2.50 21.89
N ILE A 35 5.03 -2.19 21.10
CA ILE A 35 3.65 -2.12 21.56
C ILE A 35 3.20 -3.48 22.13
N SER A 36 3.49 -4.58 21.44
CA SER A 36 3.13 -5.93 21.88
C SER A 36 3.80 -6.34 23.19
N LYS A 37 5.04 -5.87 23.44
CA LYS A 37 5.81 -6.19 24.65
C LYS A 37 5.56 -5.22 25.80
N ARG A 38 5.11 -4.00 25.51
CA ARG A 38 4.99 -2.90 26.46
C ARG A 38 3.68 -2.16 26.32
N PHE A 39 2.57 -2.90 26.38
CA PHE A 39 1.22 -2.34 26.17
C PHE A 39 0.93 -1.11 27.06
N ALA A 40 1.37 -1.11 28.31
CA ALA A 40 1.22 0.04 29.21
C ALA A 40 1.90 1.32 28.70
N ASN A 41 2.91 1.19 27.84
CA ASN A 41 3.64 2.32 27.25
C ASN A 41 3.17 2.65 25.81
N ARG A 42 2.04 2.10 25.37
CA ARG A 42 1.53 2.33 24.01
C ARG A 42 1.42 3.81 23.66
N LYS A 43 0.87 4.63 24.58
CA LYS A 43 0.72 6.07 24.37
C LYS A 43 2.08 6.75 24.11
N LEU A 44 3.08 6.44 24.88
CA LEU A 44 4.44 6.98 24.72
C LEU A 44 5.02 6.58 23.35
N ILE A 45 4.91 5.29 22.99
CA ILE A 45 5.40 4.79 21.70
C ILE A 45 4.75 5.55 20.56
N LEU A 46 3.43 5.73 20.58
CA LEU A 46 2.70 6.41 19.53
C LEU A 46 3.03 7.91 19.44
N GLN A 47 3.29 8.57 20.58
CA GLN A 47 3.72 9.98 20.60
C GLN A 47 5.09 10.19 19.97
N GLU A 48 6.01 9.25 20.11
CA GLU A 48 7.36 9.34 19.59
C GLU A 48 7.54 8.65 18.23
N ALA A 49 6.51 7.91 17.75
CA ALA A 49 6.59 7.05 16.57
C ALA A 49 6.94 7.81 15.30
N GLN A 50 6.38 9.02 15.08
CA GLN A 50 6.66 9.82 13.90
C GLN A 50 8.14 10.21 13.82
N CYS A 51 8.72 10.68 14.93
CA CYS A 51 10.14 11.02 15.00
C CYS A 51 11.01 9.79 14.73
N TYR A 52 10.60 8.63 15.25
CA TYR A 52 11.30 7.36 14.99
C TYR A 52 11.24 6.94 13.51
N LEU A 53 10.12 7.18 12.82
CA LEU A 53 9.99 6.91 11.37
C LEU A 53 10.84 7.84 10.52
N ASP A 54 10.95 9.11 10.89
CA ASP A 54 11.60 10.17 10.10
C ASP A 54 13.13 10.13 10.12
N ASP A 55 13.75 9.02 10.53
CA ASP A 55 15.21 8.86 10.66
C ASP A 55 15.89 9.87 11.60
N CYS A 56 15.11 10.51 12.47
CA CYS A 56 15.65 11.32 13.55
C CYS A 56 16.43 10.44 14.54
N LEU A 57 17.12 11.06 15.44
CA LEU A 57 17.68 10.36 16.61
C LEU A 57 16.57 9.56 17.30
N VAL A 58 16.86 8.30 17.67
CA VAL A 58 15.88 7.47 18.37
C VAL A 58 15.34 8.22 19.57
N PRO A 59 14.03 8.49 19.65
CA PRO A 59 13.45 9.23 20.76
C PRO A 59 13.76 8.61 22.11
N LYS A 60 13.96 9.43 23.14
CA LYS A 60 14.42 8.95 24.46
C LYS A 60 13.50 7.89 25.08
N GLY A 61 12.18 8.02 24.92
CA GLY A 61 11.23 7.05 25.41
C GLY A 61 11.34 5.71 24.68
N ILE A 62 11.43 5.71 23.36
CA ILE A 62 11.64 4.49 22.55
C ILE A 62 13.00 3.87 22.90
N GLN A 63 14.05 4.67 23.01
CA GLN A 63 15.38 4.20 23.39
C GLN A 63 15.37 3.53 24.79
N SER A 64 14.70 4.14 25.75
CA SER A 64 14.52 3.56 27.09
C SER A 64 13.81 2.21 27.02
N LEU A 65 12.73 2.09 26.23
CA LEU A 65 12.01 0.82 26.06
C LEU A 65 12.88 -0.26 25.41
N ILE A 66 13.65 0.09 24.38
CA ILE A 66 14.61 -0.84 23.74
C ILE A 66 15.66 -1.31 24.75
N SER A 67 16.17 -0.41 25.60
CA SER A 67 17.20 -0.78 26.59
C SER A 67 16.71 -1.84 27.58
N THR A 68 15.41 -1.82 27.92
CA THR A 68 14.79 -2.76 28.86
C THR A 68 14.35 -4.09 28.26
N LEU A 69 14.47 -4.27 26.94
CA LEU A 69 14.19 -5.54 26.29
C LEU A 69 15.18 -6.62 26.76
N SER A 70 14.70 -7.86 26.90
CA SER A 70 15.55 -9.02 27.13
C SER A 70 16.51 -9.25 25.96
N VAL A 71 17.59 -10.01 26.17
CA VAL A 71 18.54 -10.34 25.10
C VAL A 71 17.84 -11.03 23.90
N PRO A 72 16.96 -12.03 24.10
CA PRO A 72 16.19 -12.61 23.00
C PRO A 72 15.31 -11.60 22.27
N ASP A 73 14.61 -10.70 23.01
CA ASP A 73 13.73 -9.68 22.42
C ASP A 73 14.54 -8.65 21.62
N LYS A 74 15.72 -8.23 22.07
CA LYS A 74 16.63 -7.38 21.29
C LYS A 74 17.05 -8.04 19.99
N LYS A 75 17.34 -9.35 20.01
CA LYS A 75 17.69 -10.10 18.81
C LYS A 75 16.54 -10.07 17.81
N ILE A 76 15.30 -10.26 18.25
CA ILE A 76 14.10 -10.16 17.40
C ILE A 76 13.94 -8.73 16.89
N PHE A 77 14.00 -7.73 17.75
CA PHE A 77 13.84 -6.31 17.42
C PHE A 77 14.80 -5.85 16.31
N TYR A 78 16.07 -6.27 16.35
CA TYR A 78 17.06 -5.92 15.34
C TYR A 78 17.11 -6.86 14.14
N SER A 79 16.33 -7.95 14.11
CA SER A 79 16.31 -8.90 13.00
C SER A 79 15.33 -8.52 11.89
N TYR A 80 14.45 -7.53 12.11
CA TYR A 80 13.48 -7.12 11.10
C TYR A 80 14.18 -6.62 9.83
N LYS A 81 13.69 -7.08 8.70
CA LYS A 81 14.16 -6.71 7.37
C LYS A 81 12.99 -6.18 6.54
N PRO A 82 13.25 -5.31 5.56
CA PRO A 82 12.20 -4.91 4.63
C PRO A 82 11.80 -6.12 3.77
N PHE A 83 10.52 -6.25 3.52
CA PHE A 83 9.95 -7.32 2.70
C PHE A 83 9.18 -6.77 1.50
N ARG A 84 9.06 -5.45 1.40
CA ARG A 84 8.46 -4.73 0.27
C ARG A 84 9.48 -3.83 -0.39
N LYS A 85 9.39 -3.77 -1.72
CA LYS A 85 9.92 -2.65 -2.49
C LYS A 85 8.75 -1.79 -2.91
N ARG A 86 8.91 -0.46 -2.89
CA ARG A 86 7.81 0.46 -3.19
C ARG A 86 8.30 1.70 -3.92
N GLY A 87 7.47 2.17 -4.87
CA GLY A 87 7.53 3.49 -5.46
C GLY A 87 6.13 4.09 -5.47
N VAL A 88 6.01 5.39 -5.20
CA VAL A 88 4.72 6.09 -5.15
C VAL A 88 4.78 7.34 -6.01
N SER A 89 3.85 7.51 -6.93
CA SER A 89 3.71 8.72 -7.74
C SER A 89 2.29 9.24 -7.69
N GLN A 90 2.17 10.56 -7.77
CA GLN A 90 0.89 11.26 -7.77
C GLN A 90 0.59 11.82 -9.16
N PHE A 91 -0.68 11.86 -9.49
CA PHE A 91 -1.19 12.36 -10.76
C PHE A 91 -2.38 13.28 -10.52
N ILE A 92 -2.53 14.22 -11.43
CA ILE A 92 -3.77 14.97 -11.58
C ILE A 92 -4.44 14.49 -12.88
N ALA A 93 -5.69 14.11 -12.78
CA ALA A 93 -6.55 13.85 -13.93
C ALA A 93 -7.55 14.99 -14.06
N GLU A 94 -7.59 15.65 -15.21
CA GLU A 94 -8.50 16.75 -15.53
C GLU A 94 -9.34 16.40 -16.76
N TYR A 95 -10.65 16.64 -16.68
CA TYR A 95 -11.57 16.44 -17.79
C TYR A 95 -11.68 17.72 -18.62
N ILE A 96 -10.99 17.74 -19.75
CA ILE A 96 -10.89 18.88 -20.68
C ILE A 96 -11.24 18.39 -22.09
N ASP A 97 -12.04 19.14 -22.83
CA ASP A 97 -12.43 18.82 -24.21
C ASP A 97 -12.95 17.39 -24.40
N ASN A 98 -13.85 16.97 -23.47
CA ASN A 98 -14.47 15.64 -23.45
C ASN A 98 -13.51 14.47 -23.30
N LYS A 99 -12.33 14.68 -22.73
CA LYS A 99 -11.36 13.62 -22.44
C LYS A 99 -10.65 13.85 -21.10
N TRP A 100 -10.20 12.78 -20.49
CA TRP A 100 -9.32 12.82 -19.33
C TRP A 100 -7.87 13.03 -19.77
N ASN A 101 -7.26 14.11 -19.30
CA ASN A 101 -5.82 14.34 -19.38
C ASN A 101 -5.21 13.98 -18.04
N ILE A 102 -4.16 13.16 -18.05
CA ILE A 102 -3.55 12.58 -16.85
C ILE A 102 -2.08 12.94 -16.86
N ASP A 103 -1.69 13.75 -15.90
CA ASP A 103 -0.31 14.21 -15.77
C ASP A 103 0.28 13.87 -14.42
N PRO A 104 1.53 13.35 -14.40
CA PRO A 104 2.24 13.12 -13.15
C PRO A 104 2.55 14.46 -12.48
N ILE A 105 2.37 14.51 -11.17
CA ILE A 105 2.84 15.63 -10.36
C ILE A 105 4.33 15.41 -10.12
N GLU A 106 5.15 16.40 -10.47
CA GLU A 106 6.56 16.35 -10.13
C GLU A 106 6.73 16.50 -8.62
N ILE A 107 7.18 15.41 -8.00
CA ILE A 107 7.50 15.39 -6.57
C ILE A 107 9.02 15.33 -6.44
N PRO A 108 9.64 16.31 -5.74
CA PRO A 108 11.10 16.46 -5.81
C PRO A 108 11.86 15.28 -5.18
N THR A 109 11.36 14.62 -4.14
CA THR A 109 12.13 13.57 -3.42
C THR A 109 11.30 12.44 -2.82
N LEU A 110 10.24 12.71 -2.06
CA LEU A 110 9.46 11.69 -1.36
C LEU A 110 7.96 12.04 -1.36
N THR A 111 7.13 11.03 -1.56
CA THR A 111 5.67 11.17 -1.44
C THR A 111 5.24 10.87 -0.01
N ASN A 112 4.48 11.77 0.61
CA ASN A 112 3.85 11.54 1.90
C ASN A 112 2.59 10.68 1.71
N PHE A 113 2.40 9.73 2.60
CA PHE A 113 1.24 8.86 2.64
C PHE A 113 0.80 8.61 4.08
N THR A 114 -0.49 8.75 4.34
CA THR A 114 -1.14 8.41 5.61
C THR A 114 -2.38 7.58 5.33
N GLN A 115 -2.77 6.71 6.25
CA GLN A 115 -4.03 5.99 6.20
C GLN A 115 -5.02 6.57 7.20
N SER A 116 -6.31 6.44 6.92
CA SER A 116 -7.36 6.78 7.90
C SER A 116 -7.29 5.85 9.12
N ALA A 117 -7.53 6.40 10.29
CA ALA A 117 -7.68 5.62 11.52
C ALA A 117 -8.76 6.23 12.39
N ASP A 118 -9.62 5.38 12.95
CA ASP A 118 -10.78 5.80 13.75
C ASP A 118 -10.40 6.35 15.15
N HIS A 119 -9.17 6.12 15.58
CA HIS A 119 -8.69 6.51 16.91
C HIS A 119 -7.45 7.40 16.82
N GLN A 120 -7.46 8.44 17.65
CA GLN A 120 -6.29 9.28 17.91
C GLN A 120 -5.14 8.46 18.43
N LEU A 121 -4.10 8.17 17.93
CA LEU A 121 -2.97 7.34 18.35
C LEU A 121 -3.01 5.93 17.73
N ASP A 122 -2.97 5.90 16.39
CA ASP A 122 -2.77 4.68 15.63
C ASP A 122 -1.53 4.83 14.73
N LEU A 123 -0.76 3.77 14.59
CA LEU A 123 0.40 3.76 13.69
C LEU A 123 0.04 4.04 12.22
N ARG A 124 -1.21 3.79 11.83
CA ARG A 124 -1.72 4.09 10.48
C ARG A 124 -1.73 5.59 10.15
N GLN A 125 -1.87 6.46 11.17
CA GLN A 125 -1.86 7.92 11.00
C GLN A 125 -0.46 8.51 10.81
N LEU A 126 0.58 7.70 11.01
CA LEU A 126 1.94 8.16 10.82
C LEU A 126 2.22 8.47 9.35
N ILE A 127 2.87 9.58 9.09
CA ILE A 127 3.30 9.97 7.75
C ILE A 127 4.44 9.04 7.33
N ARG A 128 4.18 8.24 6.32
CA ARG A 128 5.20 7.42 5.66
C ARG A 128 5.69 8.16 4.43
N ARG A 129 6.99 8.11 4.15
CA ARG A 129 7.58 8.74 2.99
C ARG A 129 8.14 7.69 2.05
N PHE A 130 7.72 7.75 0.81
CA PHE A 130 8.10 6.79 -0.22
C PHE A 130 8.83 7.47 -1.37
N PRO A 131 9.86 6.83 -1.93
CA PRO A 131 10.48 7.31 -3.15
C PRO A 131 9.47 7.30 -4.31
N PRO A 132 9.62 8.19 -5.30
CA PRO A 132 8.79 8.16 -6.49
C PRO A 132 9.05 6.88 -7.30
N MET A 133 8.09 6.53 -8.13
CA MET A 133 8.34 5.58 -9.21
C MET A 133 9.44 6.11 -10.12
N ASP A 134 10.12 5.22 -10.83
CA ASP A 134 11.03 5.68 -11.87
C ASP A 134 10.25 6.47 -12.95
N ARG A 135 10.91 7.51 -13.51
CA ARG A 135 10.25 8.46 -14.43
C ARG A 135 9.66 7.77 -15.66
N VAL A 136 10.31 6.73 -16.19
CA VAL A 136 9.81 6.00 -17.35
C VAL A 136 8.49 5.32 -17.02
N THR A 137 8.42 4.65 -15.87
CA THR A 137 7.19 4.01 -15.37
C THR A 137 6.09 5.05 -15.10
N ALA A 138 6.39 6.14 -14.39
CA ALA A 138 5.40 7.18 -14.08
C ALA A 138 4.85 7.90 -15.33
N SER A 139 5.65 7.99 -16.40
CA SER A 139 5.25 8.64 -17.67
C SER A 139 4.69 7.66 -18.71
N SER A 140 4.61 6.35 -18.40
CA SER A 140 4.22 5.35 -19.38
C SER A 140 2.77 5.54 -19.85
N ALA A 141 2.52 5.34 -21.13
CA ALA A 141 1.19 5.40 -21.71
C ALA A 141 0.25 4.35 -21.08
N ILE A 142 0.77 3.18 -20.76
CA ILE A 142 0.02 2.09 -20.11
C ILE A 142 -0.49 2.50 -18.72
N LEU A 143 0.34 3.15 -17.90
CA LEU A 143 -0.10 3.61 -16.59
C LEU A 143 -1.19 4.68 -16.70
N LYS A 144 -1.06 5.62 -17.65
CA LYS A 144 -2.09 6.63 -17.92
C LYS A 144 -3.40 6.00 -18.41
N ILE A 145 -3.34 4.97 -19.27
CA ILE A 145 -4.52 4.23 -19.72
C ILE A 145 -5.19 3.53 -18.52
N LEU A 146 -4.44 2.84 -17.67
CA LEU A 146 -5.00 2.21 -16.46
C LEU A 146 -5.70 3.21 -15.55
N ILE A 147 -5.07 4.36 -15.27
CA ILE A 147 -5.67 5.42 -14.46
C ILE A 147 -6.96 5.91 -15.11
N LYS A 148 -6.97 6.15 -16.42
CA LYS A 148 -8.15 6.59 -17.15
C LYS A 148 -9.30 5.59 -17.04
N GLU A 149 -9.05 4.30 -17.26
CA GLU A 149 -10.07 3.24 -17.18
C GLU A 149 -10.69 3.19 -15.75
N PHE A 150 -9.88 3.27 -14.70
CA PHE A 150 -10.41 3.32 -13.34
C PHE A 150 -11.20 4.59 -13.05
N ILE A 151 -10.81 5.74 -13.59
CA ILE A 151 -11.59 6.99 -13.49
C ILE A 151 -12.93 6.85 -14.20
N GLU A 152 -12.98 6.20 -15.35
CA GLU A 152 -14.23 5.94 -16.08
C GLU A 152 -15.15 5.01 -15.29
N MET A 153 -14.61 3.96 -14.65
CA MET A 153 -15.37 3.13 -13.69
C MET A 153 -15.91 3.96 -12.52
N LEU A 154 -15.08 4.84 -11.95
CA LEU A 154 -15.50 5.72 -10.86
C LEU A 154 -16.65 6.63 -11.31
N CYS A 155 -16.59 7.21 -12.52
CA CYS A 155 -17.67 8.01 -13.09
C CYS A 155 -18.97 7.20 -13.27
N GLN A 156 -18.88 5.92 -13.61
CA GLN A 156 -20.04 5.02 -13.69
C GLN A 156 -20.64 4.74 -12.29
N CYS A 157 -19.81 4.62 -11.25
CA CYS A 157 -20.29 4.46 -9.88
C CYS A 157 -20.97 5.74 -9.34
N GLU A 158 -20.57 6.91 -9.84
CA GLU A 158 -21.04 8.23 -9.38
C GLU A 158 -21.71 9.04 -10.52
N PRO A 159 -22.76 8.53 -11.19
CA PRO A 159 -23.31 9.13 -12.41
C PRO A 159 -23.90 10.54 -12.20
N LYS A 160 -24.27 10.88 -10.97
CA LYS A 160 -24.80 12.20 -10.61
C LYS A 160 -23.70 13.25 -10.36
N ARG A 161 -22.46 12.80 -10.17
CA ARG A 161 -21.31 13.67 -9.85
C ARG A 161 -20.57 14.01 -11.14
N LYS A 162 -20.66 15.26 -11.57
CA LYS A 162 -19.90 15.76 -12.72
C LYS A 162 -18.45 15.96 -12.33
N LEU A 163 -17.68 14.89 -12.30
CA LEU A 163 -16.26 14.95 -11.95
C LEU A 163 -15.47 15.64 -13.05
N LYS A 164 -14.67 16.63 -12.68
CA LYS A 164 -13.78 17.36 -13.59
C LYS A 164 -12.31 17.26 -13.23
N LYS A 165 -12.02 16.97 -11.95
CA LYS A 165 -10.65 16.87 -11.46
C LYS A 165 -10.54 15.81 -10.37
N ILE A 166 -9.55 14.93 -10.51
CA ILE A 166 -9.30 13.81 -9.59
C ILE A 166 -7.81 13.76 -9.30
N GLY A 167 -7.47 13.70 -8.01
CA GLY A 167 -6.12 13.35 -7.57
C GLY A 167 -5.97 11.84 -7.53
N VAL A 168 -4.89 11.32 -8.07
CA VAL A 168 -4.59 9.88 -8.07
C VAL A 168 -3.22 9.65 -7.46
N THR A 169 -3.16 8.80 -6.44
CA THR A 169 -1.89 8.28 -5.92
C THR A 169 -1.73 6.85 -6.41
N CYS A 170 -0.66 6.57 -7.14
CA CYS A 170 -0.35 5.23 -7.61
C CYS A 170 0.81 4.64 -6.80
N HIS A 171 0.58 3.45 -6.25
CA HIS A 171 1.54 2.65 -5.50
C HIS A 171 2.03 1.49 -6.36
N GLN A 172 3.31 1.45 -6.66
CA GLN A 172 3.96 0.31 -7.29
C GLN A 172 4.68 -0.49 -6.20
N ILE A 173 4.26 -1.73 -5.97
CA ILE A 173 4.71 -2.54 -4.84
C ILE A 173 5.16 -3.91 -5.31
N SER A 174 6.33 -4.35 -4.84
CA SER A 174 6.81 -5.72 -4.97
C SER A 174 6.97 -6.33 -3.58
N LEU A 175 6.14 -7.32 -3.24
CA LEU A 175 6.30 -8.15 -2.05
C LEU A 175 7.29 -9.26 -2.39
N ILE A 176 8.29 -9.48 -1.54
CA ILE A 176 9.39 -10.42 -1.82
C ILE A 176 9.54 -11.42 -0.66
N ILE A 177 9.62 -12.69 -1.03
CA ILE A 177 10.01 -13.79 -0.14
C ILE A 177 11.43 -14.20 -0.56
N ASP A 178 12.35 -14.27 0.40
CA ASP A 178 13.78 -14.51 0.15
C ASP A 178 14.34 -15.73 0.89
N GLY A 179 13.52 -16.66 1.26
CA GLY A 179 13.92 -17.86 2.00
C GLY A 179 14.30 -17.65 3.48
N SER A 180 14.59 -16.40 3.88
CA SER A 180 14.73 -16.01 5.29
C SER A 180 13.40 -15.54 5.88
N THR A 181 12.43 -15.23 5.02
CA THR A 181 11.12 -14.70 5.36
C THR A 181 10.06 -15.74 5.05
N HIS A 182 9.46 -16.32 6.09
CA HIS A 182 8.43 -17.36 5.92
C HIS A 182 7.10 -16.80 5.41
N GLN A 183 6.80 -15.56 5.72
CA GLN A 183 5.51 -14.92 5.40
C GLN A 183 5.65 -13.41 5.34
N VAL A 184 5.05 -12.78 4.33
CA VAL A 184 5.02 -11.33 4.17
C VAL A 184 3.61 -10.84 3.92
N SER A 185 3.28 -9.63 4.39
CA SER A 185 1.93 -9.06 4.27
C SER A 185 1.96 -7.70 3.57
N ASN A 186 1.01 -7.50 2.64
CA ASN A 186 0.75 -6.17 2.09
C ASN A 186 -0.04 -5.29 3.05
N SER A 187 -0.87 -5.89 3.88
CA SER A 187 -1.69 -5.23 4.90
C SER A 187 -1.28 -5.70 6.30
N PRO A 188 -0.07 -5.36 6.78
CA PRO A 188 0.37 -5.78 8.10
C PRO A 188 -0.46 -5.15 9.23
N GLU A 189 -1.21 -4.10 8.96
CA GLU A 189 -2.20 -3.44 9.82
C GLU A 189 -3.51 -4.24 9.99
N GLY A 190 -3.73 -5.26 9.16
CA GLY A 190 -4.96 -6.06 9.15
C GLY A 190 -6.08 -5.37 8.38
N LEU A 191 -7.29 -5.41 8.92
CA LEU A 191 -8.49 -4.81 8.33
C LEU A 191 -8.45 -3.28 8.47
N HIS A 192 -8.60 -2.53 7.35
CA HIS A 192 -8.44 -1.07 7.33
C HIS A 192 -9.16 -0.42 6.13
N GLN A 193 -9.20 0.91 6.15
CA GLN A 193 -9.45 1.80 5.01
C GLN A 193 -8.19 2.61 4.75
N ASP A 194 -7.93 2.96 3.49
CA ASP A 194 -6.78 3.81 3.12
C ASP A 194 -7.08 5.31 3.28
N GLY A 195 -8.36 5.68 3.28
CA GLY A 195 -8.81 7.05 3.51
C GLY A 195 -9.04 7.84 2.23
N SER A 196 -9.09 7.19 1.08
CA SER A 196 -9.39 7.78 -0.23
C SER A 196 -10.87 7.61 -0.61
N ASP A 197 -11.38 8.37 -1.57
CA ASP A 197 -12.79 8.25 -1.99
C ASP A 197 -13.05 6.87 -2.61
N TYR A 198 -12.19 6.44 -3.52
CA TYR A 198 -12.16 5.11 -4.13
C TYR A 198 -10.75 4.59 -4.21
N ILE A 199 -10.59 3.28 -4.18
CA ILE A 199 -9.30 2.63 -4.33
C ILE A 199 -9.34 1.44 -5.28
N VAL A 200 -8.19 1.18 -5.90
CA VAL A 200 -7.83 -0.16 -6.38
C VAL A 200 -6.87 -0.72 -5.35
N SER A 201 -7.37 -1.53 -4.43
CA SER A 201 -6.56 -2.06 -3.30
C SER A 201 -5.42 -2.96 -3.77
N ALA A 202 -5.58 -3.62 -4.92
CA ALA A 202 -4.53 -4.30 -5.64
C ALA A 202 -4.97 -4.57 -7.09
N LEU A 203 -4.08 -4.31 -8.05
CA LEU A 203 -4.08 -4.87 -9.39
C LEU A 203 -2.82 -5.73 -9.51
N VAL A 204 -2.98 -7.05 -9.67
CA VAL A 204 -1.84 -7.98 -9.73
C VAL A 204 -1.23 -7.93 -11.13
N ILE A 205 0.03 -7.52 -11.19
CA ILE A 205 0.77 -7.43 -12.46
C ILE A 205 1.53 -8.72 -12.73
N ASP A 206 2.18 -9.26 -11.70
CA ASP A 206 2.96 -10.48 -11.82
C ASP A 206 3.10 -11.18 -10.46
N LYS A 207 3.22 -12.50 -10.47
CA LYS A 207 3.48 -13.29 -9.27
C LYS A 207 4.26 -14.55 -9.61
N TYR A 208 5.13 -14.97 -8.69
CA TYR A 208 5.94 -16.17 -8.84
C TYR A 208 6.14 -16.87 -7.50
N ASN A 209 5.95 -18.19 -7.48
CA ASN A 209 6.19 -19.07 -6.35
C ASN A 209 5.58 -18.57 -5.02
N ILE A 210 4.33 -18.14 -5.06
CA ILE A 210 3.60 -17.69 -3.87
C ILE A 210 2.23 -18.35 -3.77
N GLU A 211 1.76 -18.49 -2.54
CA GLU A 211 0.36 -18.76 -2.19
C GLU A 211 -0.11 -17.75 -1.15
N GLY A 212 -1.42 -17.61 -0.98
CA GLY A 212 -2.04 -16.54 -0.17
C GLY A 212 -2.24 -15.25 -0.97
N GLY A 213 -2.20 -14.10 -0.30
CA GLY A 213 -2.50 -12.82 -0.94
C GLY A 213 -3.98 -12.66 -1.32
N THR A 214 -4.86 -13.36 -0.60
CA THR A 214 -6.31 -13.26 -0.79
C THR A 214 -6.81 -11.90 -0.33
N SER A 215 -7.43 -11.17 -1.23
CA SER A 215 -8.11 -9.90 -0.95
C SER A 215 -9.48 -10.20 -0.35
N LYS A 216 -9.82 -9.49 0.74
CA LYS A 216 -11.08 -9.62 1.46
C LYS A 216 -11.71 -8.26 1.65
N LEU A 217 -13.00 -8.15 1.35
CA LEU A 217 -13.84 -6.98 1.64
C LEU A 217 -14.87 -7.36 2.69
N TYR A 218 -15.06 -6.45 3.66
CA TYR A 218 -16.03 -6.59 4.73
C TYR A 218 -16.97 -5.38 4.75
N CYS A 219 -18.23 -5.62 5.07
CA CYS A 219 -19.16 -4.57 5.49
C CYS A 219 -19.21 -4.58 7.01
N LEU A 220 -18.59 -3.60 7.67
CA LEU A 220 -18.54 -3.59 9.14
C LEU A 220 -19.91 -3.35 9.78
N GLU A 221 -20.77 -2.54 9.17
CA GLU A 221 -22.14 -2.31 9.67
C GLU A 221 -22.95 -3.61 9.77
N LYS A 222 -22.73 -4.54 8.84
CA LYS A 222 -23.38 -5.84 8.79
C LYS A 222 -22.57 -6.96 9.42
N ASN A 223 -21.32 -6.68 9.82
CA ASN A 223 -20.34 -7.69 10.26
C ASN A 223 -20.21 -8.85 9.25
N GLU A 224 -20.18 -8.52 7.96
CA GLU A 224 -20.28 -9.48 6.86
C GLU A 224 -19.05 -9.45 5.97
N LEU A 225 -18.51 -10.63 5.61
CA LEU A 225 -17.52 -10.80 4.55
C LEU A 225 -18.22 -10.74 3.18
N ILE A 226 -18.08 -9.63 2.45
CA ILE A 226 -18.72 -9.42 1.14
C ILE A 226 -18.00 -10.19 0.03
N LYS A 227 -16.68 -10.15 0.05
CA LYS A 227 -15.83 -10.73 -1.00
C LYS A 227 -14.57 -11.34 -0.40
N SER A 228 -14.20 -12.51 -0.91
CA SER A 228 -12.91 -13.14 -0.65
C SER A 228 -12.42 -13.72 -1.96
N HIS A 229 -11.28 -13.21 -2.48
CA HIS A 229 -10.76 -13.64 -3.77
C HIS A 229 -9.23 -13.53 -3.81
N THR A 230 -8.58 -14.57 -4.32
CA THR A 230 -7.13 -14.55 -4.58
C THR A 230 -6.93 -14.10 -6.02
N LEU A 231 -6.49 -12.85 -6.17
CA LEU A 231 -6.35 -12.23 -7.48
C LEU A 231 -5.26 -12.90 -8.33
N GLU A 232 -5.59 -13.16 -9.60
CA GLU A 232 -4.67 -13.63 -10.62
C GLU A 232 -4.00 -12.44 -11.34
N CYS A 233 -2.99 -12.71 -12.17
CA CYS A 233 -2.36 -11.66 -12.99
C CYS A 233 -3.39 -11.03 -13.93
N GLY A 234 -3.49 -9.69 -13.91
CA GLY A 234 -4.47 -8.90 -14.64
C GLY A 234 -5.77 -8.66 -13.88
N GLU A 235 -5.95 -9.25 -12.71
CA GLU A 235 -7.11 -8.99 -11.87
C GLU A 235 -6.82 -7.90 -10.84
N GLY A 236 -7.84 -7.08 -10.56
CA GLY A 236 -7.82 -6.02 -9.57
C GLY A 236 -9.10 -5.95 -8.77
N LEU A 237 -9.04 -5.25 -7.64
CA LEU A 237 -10.17 -5.02 -6.77
C LEU A 237 -10.39 -3.53 -6.58
N PHE A 238 -11.41 -2.99 -7.27
CA PHE A 238 -11.83 -1.59 -7.20
C PHE A 238 -13.05 -1.47 -6.28
N HIS A 239 -13.03 -0.51 -5.33
CA HIS A 239 -14.15 -0.28 -4.42
C HIS A 239 -14.10 1.12 -3.79
N ILE A 240 -15.24 1.55 -3.25
CA ILE A 240 -15.35 2.71 -2.38
C ILE A 240 -14.58 2.46 -1.08
N ASP A 241 -13.98 3.51 -0.50
CA ASP A 241 -13.14 3.37 0.68
C ASP A 241 -13.62 4.28 1.82
N LYS A 242 -13.15 5.52 1.92
CA LYS A 242 -13.53 6.42 3.03
C LYS A 242 -15.01 6.73 3.07
N ASN A 243 -15.52 7.03 4.25
CA ASN A 243 -16.92 7.36 4.50
C ASN A 243 -17.90 6.27 4.03
N SER A 244 -17.45 5.01 4.02
CA SER A 244 -18.25 3.85 3.69
C SER A 244 -18.17 2.79 4.80
N SER A 245 -19.05 1.81 4.76
CA SER A 245 -18.95 0.64 5.62
C SER A 245 -17.99 -0.44 5.10
N ILE A 246 -17.35 -0.19 3.95
CA ILE A 246 -16.45 -1.15 3.31
C ILE A 246 -15.04 -1.03 3.89
N TRP A 247 -14.53 -2.16 4.36
CA TRP A 247 -13.19 -2.32 4.88
C TRP A 247 -12.49 -3.44 4.13
N HIS A 248 -11.18 -3.33 3.98
CA HIS A 248 -10.43 -4.32 3.24
C HIS A 248 -9.19 -4.82 4.00
N GLN A 249 -8.74 -6.01 3.63
CA GLN A 249 -7.46 -6.58 4.03
C GLN A 249 -6.96 -7.55 2.96
N VAL A 250 -5.65 -7.78 2.95
CA VAL A 250 -5.03 -8.83 2.12
C VAL A 250 -4.32 -9.80 3.02
N THR A 251 -4.61 -11.10 2.86
CA THR A 251 -3.90 -12.12 3.63
C THR A 251 -2.43 -12.15 3.26
N PRO A 252 -1.55 -12.55 4.18
CA PRO A 252 -0.14 -12.72 3.87
C PRO A 252 0.11 -13.69 2.72
N ILE A 253 1.24 -13.51 2.05
CA ILE A 253 1.79 -14.46 1.09
C ILE A 253 2.90 -15.29 1.72
N LYS A 254 3.04 -16.53 1.29
CA LYS A 254 4.15 -17.41 1.63
C LYS A 254 4.63 -18.16 0.39
N SER A 255 5.79 -18.80 0.47
CA SER A 255 6.29 -19.64 -0.63
C SER A 255 5.34 -20.80 -0.90
N LYS A 256 4.99 -21.02 -2.16
CA LYS A 256 4.21 -22.17 -2.62
C LYS A 256 5.07 -23.45 -2.60
N GLU A 257 6.30 -23.32 -3.08
CA GLU A 257 7.29 -24.40 -3.09
C GLU A 257 8.49 -23.99 -2.22
N PRO A 258 8.57 -24.46 -0.95
CA PRO A 258 9.62 -24.06 -0.01
C PRO A 258 11.05 -24.40 -0.45
N SER A 259 11.23 -25.37 -1.36
CA SER A 259 12.52 -25.70 -1.98
C SER A 259 13.05 -24.55 -2.86
N ILE A 260 12.16 -23.70 -3.39
CA ILE A 260 12.48 -22.50 -4.15
C ILE A 260 12.56 -21.33 -3.17
N LYS A 261 13.78 -20.84 -2.93
CA LYS A 261 14.04 -19.82 -1.91
C LYS A 261 13.44 -18.45 -2.19
N THR A 262 12.96 -18.20 -3.41
CA THR A 262 12.46 -16.88 -3.82
C THR A 262 11.03 -16.95 -4.31
N GLY A 263 10.26 -15.93 -3.96
CA GLY A 263 8.90 -15.72 -4.45
C GLY A 263 8.57 -14.24 -4.45
N TYR A 264 7.64 -13.80 -5.29
CA TYR A 264 7.23 -12.40 -5.31
C TYR A 264 5.78 -12.21 -5.77
N ARG A 265 5.22 -11.06 -5.40
CA ARG A 265 3.96 -10.53 -5.92
C ARG A 265 4.12 -9.05 -6.25
N ASN A 266 4.00 -8.71 -7.51
CA ASN A 266 4.05 -7.36 -8.05
C ASN A 266 2.65 -6.83 -8.26
N ILE A 267 2.34 -5.70 -7.64
CA ILE A 267 1.01 -5.08 -7.70
C ILE A 267 1.09 -3.59 -7.97
N LEU A 268 0.01 -3.04 -8.53
CA LEU A 268 -0.31 -1.63 -8.47
C LEU A 268 -1.50 -1.42 -7.52
N GLY A 269 -1.41 -0.38 -6.70
CA GLY A 269 -2.54 0.18 -5.95
C GLY A 269 -2.85 1.58 -6.47
N PHE A 270 -4.10 2.00 -6.40
CA PHE A 270 -4.49 3.36 -6.78
C PHE A 270 -5.46 3.92 -5.76
N ASP A 271 -5.20 5.14 -5.31
CA ASP A 271 -6.05 5.93 -4.44
C ASP A 271 -6.60 7.11 -5.24
N PHE A 272 -7.92 7.21 -5.32
CA PHE A 272 -8.62 8.26 -6.04
C PHE A 272 -9.28 9.21 -5.06
N ASN A 273 -8.97 10.50 -5.17
CA ASN A 273 -9.54 11.55 -4.32
C ASN A 273 -10.16 12.64 -5.16
N TYR A 274 -11.38 13.03 -4.79
CA TYR A 274 -12.02 14.18 -5.39
C TYR A 274 -11.28 15.46 -5.02
N ILE A 275 -11.00 16.28 -6.00
CA ILE A 275 -10.45 17.61 -5.79
C ILE A 275 -11.62 18.60 -5.90
N SER A 276 -11.91 19.29 -4.78
CA SER A 276 -12.91 20.39 -4.77
C SER A 276 -12.51 21.46 -5.77
N GLN A 277 -13.48 21.94 -6.52
CA GLN A 277 -13.32 23.09 -7.41
C GLN A 277 -13.20 24.37 -6.62
#